data_b4a2c269ed39973528ab66d963041574
#
_entry.id   b4a2c269ed39973528ab66d963041574
#
_cell.length_a   1.000
_cell.length_b   1.000
_cell.length_c   1.000
_cell.angle_alpha   90.00
_cell.angle_beta   90.00
_cell.angle_gamma   90.00
#
_symmetry.space_group_name_H-M   'P 1'
#
loop_
_entity.id
_entity.type
_entity.pdbx_description
1 polymer ?
#
loop_
_entity_poly.entity_id
_entity_poly.type
_entity_poly.pdbx_seq_one_letter_code
_entity_poly.pdbx_strand_id
1 'polypeptide(L)'
;MMQPVIRKNHMDIAWHEYTDENGADIPVTQASLTEKASIIGRVGIMFLSCGTGAWRVRSSMNTLAEIMGITCTADIGLMSIEYTCFDGEDGFTQSLCLTNTGVNTSKLNRLEHFIREFEIDGKDMSGEELHTLLDNIERIHGLYSPIALGFAAALACCGFTFLLGGVFIEMFCAFVGAGFGNFLRCKLTKHHFTLFLCIVSSVSLACLVYAGFLKIGEMLFGISVQHEAGYICAMLFIIPGFPFITSGIDLAKLDMRSGTERLMYALIVVLVATMAAWIMALLLHLQPVDFIKMSMPVGMWIVLHLIASFCGVFGFSVMFNSPIRLAATAAMIGAVANTLRLELVDLSAIPPAAAAFIGALTAGILASLIKNKVGYPRISLTVPSIVIMVPGLYLYRGFYNLGIMSLSVAASWFAAAILIIAALPLGLIFARILTDKTFRYCT
;
A
#
# COMPACT_ATOMS: atom_id res chain seq x y z
N MET A 1 13.25 -31.06 -15.65
CA MET A 1 13.03 -29.83 -14.87
C MET A 1 11.92 -30.14 -13.86
N MET A 2 12.21 -30.11 -12.58
CA MET A 2 11.17 -30.20 -11.54
C MET A 2 10.27 -28.96 -11.68
N GLN A 3 8.99 -29.16 -11.92
CA GLN A 3 8.04 -28.06 -11.81
C GLN A 3 8.04 -27.58 -10.36
N PRO A 4 8.15 -26.26 -10.09
CA PRO A 4 8.08 -25.77 -8.72
C PRO A 4 6.74 -26.20 -8.12
N VAL A 5 6.78 -26.78 -6.93
CA VAL A 5 5.57 -27.10 -6.16
C VAL A 5 4.91 -25.77 -5.81
N ILE A 6 3.90 -25.39 -6.59
CA ILE A 6 3.09 -24.20 -6.32
C ILE A 6 2.28 -24.53 -5.07
N ARG A 7 2.42 -23.71 -4.03
CA ARG A 7 1.57 -23.85 -2.82
C ARG A 7 0.12 -23.64 -3.23
N LYS A 8 -0.77 -24.52 -2.81
CA LYS A 8 -2.21 -24.33 -3.00
C LYS A 8 -2.62 -23.00 -2.37
N ASN A 9 -3.40 -22.24 -3.11
CA ASN A 9 -3.91 -20.93 -2.73
C ASN A 9 -5.38 -21.06 -2.30
N HIS A 10 -5.94 -20.06 -1.63
CA HIS A 10 -7.38 -19.99 -1.36
C HIS A 10 -8.22 -20.05 -2.64
N MET A 11 -7.66 -19.68 -3.80
CA MET A 11 -8.31 -19.82 -5.12
C MET A 11 -8.41 -21.28 -5.60
N ASP A 12 -7.59 -22.19 -5.03
CA ASP A 12 -7.62 -23.63 -5.38
C ASP A 12 -8.59 -24.42 -4.47
N ILE A 13 -9.27 -23.74 -3.53
CA ILE A 13 -10.30 -24.34 -2.69
C ILE A 13 -11.59 -24.44 -3.52
N ALA A 14 -12.16 -25.65 -3.53
CA ALA A 14 -13.44 -25.88 -4.20
C ALA A 14 -14.59 -25.35 -3.32
N TRP A 15 -14.78 -24.03 -3.31
CA TRP A 15 -15.75 -23.36 -2.43
C TRP A 15 -17.19 -23.84 -2.64
N HIS A 16 -17.53 -24.20 -3.85
CA HIS A 16 -18.86 -24.71 -4.20
C HIS A 16 -19.15 -26.11 -3.63
N GLU A 17 -18.12 -26.87 -3.23
CA GLU A 17 -18.31 -28.17 -2.56
C GLU A 17 -18.79 -28.04 -1.10
N TYR A 18 -18.76 -26.83 -0.53
CA TYR A 18 -19.31 -26.56 0.80
C TYR A 18 -20.82 -26.29 0.79
N THR A 19 -21.43 -26.10 -0.40
CA THR A 19 -22.88 -25.97 -0.54
C THR A 19 -23.53 -27.33 -0.50
N ASP A 20 -24.59 -27.50 0.31
CA ASP A 20 -25.30 -28.76 0.40
C ASP A 20 -26.03 -29.08 -0.92
N GLU A 21 -25.93 -30.32 -1.44
CA GLU A 21 -26.56 -30.75 -2.69
C GLU A 21 -28.09 -30.52 -2.72
N ASN A 22 -28.73 -30.52 -1.54
CA ASN A 22 -30.16 -30.22 -1.38
C ASN A 22 -30.44 -28.73 -1.09
N GLY A 23 -29.41 -27.89 -0.99
CA GLY A 23 -29.47 -26.51 -0.50
C GLY A 23 -29.36 -25.42 -1.55
N ALA A 24 -29.34 -25.77 -2.85
CA ALA A 24 -29.15 -24.80 -3.93
C ALA A 24 -30.17 -23.64 -3.93
N ASP A 25 -31.35 -23.84 -3.32
CA ASP A 25 -32.43 -22.85 -3.22
C ASP A 25 -32.72 -22.38 -1.77
N ILE A 26 -31.89 -22.82 -0.79
CA ILE A 26 -32.12 -22.43 0.62
C ILE A 26 -31.40 -21.11 0.91
N PRO A 27 -32.08 -20.11 1.55
CA PRO A 27 -31.42 -18.89 2.00
C PRO A 27 -30.23 -19.20 2.92
N VAL A 28 -29.12 -18.48 2.74
CA VAL A 28 -27.88 -18.71 3.50
C VAL A 28 -28.09 -18.61 5.04
N THR A 29 -29.07 -17.87 5.49
CA THR A 29 -29.44 -17.79 6.92
C THR A 29 -29.92 -19.12 7.49
N GLN A 30 -30.42 -20.03 6.66
CA GLN A 30 -30.93 -21.38 7.03
C GLN A 30 -29.93 -22.48 6.64
N ALA A 31 -28.84 -22.13 5.95
CA ALA A 31 -27.80 -23.08 5.51
C ALA A 31 -27.02 -23.68 6.69
N SER A 32 -26.29 -24.76 6.43
CA SER A 32 -25.43 -25.42 7.42
C SER A 32 -24.32 -24.49 7.95
N LEU A 33 -23.81 -24.75 9.15
CA LEU A 33 -22.69 -24.01 9.73
C LEU A 33 -21.46 -24.02 8.80
N THR A 34 -21.19 -25.15 8.16
CA THR A 34 -20.07 -25.32 7.23
C THR A 34 -20.19 -24.40 6.02
N GLU A 35 -21.37 -24.32 5.43
CA GLU A 35 -21.65 -23.44 4.28
C GLU A 35 -21.53 -21.97 4.65
N LYS A 36 -22.16 -21.52 5.75
CA LYS A 36 -22.02 -20.16 6.29
C LYS A 36 -20.56 -19.81 6.55
N ALA A 37 -19.82 -20.69 7.22
CA ALA A 37 -18.42 -20.49 7.55
C ALA A 37 -17.53 -20.41 6.31
N SER A 38 -17.82 -21.18 5.24
CA SER A 38 -17.07 -21.14 3.98
C SER A 38 -17.16 -19.76 3.32
N ILE A 39 -18.34 -19.15 3.29
CA ILE A 39 -18.56 -17.81 2.75
C ILE A 39 -17.82 -16.75 3.57
N ILE A 40 -17.92 -16.81 4.91
CA ILE A 40 -17.23 -15.90 5.84
C ILE A 40 -15.71 -16.00 5.65
N GLY A 41 -15.16 -17.20 5.61
CA GLY A 41 -13.74 -17.43 5.41
C GLY A 41 -13.24 -16.96 4.06
N ARG A 42 -14.01 -17.23 2.98
CA ARG A 42 -13.69 -16.79 1.64
C ARG A 42 -13.64 -15.26 1.55
N VAL A 43 -14.64 -14.58 2.08
CA VAL A 43 -14.66 -13.12 2.13
C VAL A 43 -13.47 -12.58 2.94
N GLY A 44 -13.18 -13.17 4.10
CA GLY A 44 -12.04 -12.78 4.92
C GLY A 44 -10.71 -12.86 4.17
N ILE A 45 -10.42 -13.99 3.52
CA ILE A 45 -9.16 -14.18 2.78
C ILE A 45 -9.08 -13.30 1.53
N MET A 46 -10.21 -13.03 0.86
CA MET A 46 -10.25 -12.09 -0.26
C MET A 46 -9.96 -10.66 0.19
N PHE A 47 -10.50 -10.20 1.32
CA PHE A 47 -10.13 -8.91 1.90
C PHE A 47 -8.64 -8.84 2.24
N LEU A 48 -8.09 -9.89 2.88
CA LEU A 48 -6.68 -9.96 3.21
C LEU A 48 -5.79 -9.87 1.96
N SER A 49 -6.17 -10.55 0.87
CA SER A 49 -5.46 -10.53 -0.42
C SER A 49 -5.40 -9.15 -1.06
N CYS A 50 -6.31 -8.25 -0.70
CA CYS A 50 -6.32 -6.85 -1.14
C CYS A 50 -5.37 -5.95 -0.35
N GLY A 51 -4.67 -6.46 0.68
CA GLY A 51 -3.70 -5.73 1.49
C GLY A 51 -4.32 -4.86 2.58
N THR A 52 -5.62 -5.01 2.88
CA THR A 52 -6.28 -4.25 3.95
C THR A 52 -5.85 -4.75 5.34
N GLY A 53 -6.01 -3.90 6.37
CA GLY A 53 -5.66 -4.25 7.75
C GLY A 53 -6.58 -5.31 8.37
N ALA A 54 -6.06 -6.02 9.38
CA ALA A 54 -6.75 -7.11 10.07
C ALA A 54 -8.08 -6.67 10.69
N TRP A 55 -8.11 -5.47 11.26
CA TRP A 55 -9.34 -4.92 11.82
C TRP A 55 -10.49 -4.91 10.80
N ARG A 56 -10.22 -4.53 9.54
CA ARG A 56 -11.26 -4.52 8.52
C ARG A 56 -11.68 -5.92 8.09
N VAL A 57 -10.73 -6.84 7.95
CA VAL A 57 -11.02 -8.24 7.65
C VAL A 57 -11.97 -8.81 8.69
N ARG A 58 -11.62 -8.67 9.98
CA ARG A 58 -12.44 -9.15 11.10
C ARG A 58 -13.81 -8.49 11.13
N SER A 59 -13.89 -7.18 10.94
CA SER A 59 -15.17 -6.46 10.89
C SER A 59 -16.09 -7.00 9.81
N SER A 60 -15.56 -7.27 8.61
CA SER A 60 -16.34 -7.81 7.50
C SER A 60 -16.82 -9.24 7.78
N MET A 61 -15.95 -10.09 8.35
CA MET A 61 -16.32 -11.45 8.74
C MET A 61 -17.41 -11.46 9.82
N ASN A 62 -17.28 -10.59 10.83
CA ASN A 62 -18.27 -10.48 11.91
C ASN A 62 -19.62 -9.94 11.42
N THR A 63 -19.62 -8.95 10.51
CA THR A 63 -20.86 -8.46 9.90
C THR A 63 -21.62 -9.58 9.18
N LEU A 64 -20.91 -10.41 8.38
CA LEU A 64 -21.54 -11.56 7.71
C LEU A 64 -22.05 -12.59 8.71
N ALA A 65 -21.27 -12.91 9.74
CA ALA A 65 -21.63 -13.87 10.77
C ALA A 65 -22.89 -13.43 11.52
N GLU A 66 -22.97 -12.14 11.91
CA GLU A 66 -24.12 -11.57 12.59
C GLU A 66 -25.39 -11.65 11.74
N ILE A 67 -25.30 -11.34 10.44
CA ILE A 67 -26.45 -11.43 9.52
C ILE A 67 -26.90 -12.88 9.33
N MET A 68 -25.95 -13.83 9.28
CA MET A 68 -26.22 -15.26 9.14
C MET A 68 -26.67 -15.92 10.47
N GLY A 69 -26.71 -15.17 11.58
CA GLY A 69 -27.13 -15.64 12.89
C GLY A 69 -26.12 -16.55 13.60
N ILE A 70 -24.83 -16.45 13.29
CA ILE A 70 -23.74 -17.22 13.89
C ILE A 70 -22.67 -16.30 14.49
N THR A 71 -21.79 -16.85 15.31
CA THR A 71 -20.64 -16.11 15.86
C THR A 71 -19.35 -16.51 15.15
N CYS A 72 -18.51 -15.54 14.79
CA CYS A 72 -17.21 -15.79 14.19
C CYS A 72 -16.09 -15.14 15.00
N THR A 73 -15.01 -15.87 15.23
CA THR A 73 -13.75 -15.35 15.76
C THR A 73 -12.63 -15.63 14.77
N ALA A 74 -11.70 -14.68 14.59
CA ALA A 74 -10.62 -14.84 13.63
C ALA A 74 -9.31 -14.28 14.17
N ASP A 75 -8.24 -15.05 14.00
CA ASP A 75 -6.86 -14.61 14.14
C ASP A 75 -6.26 -14.36 12.74
N ILE A 76 -5.78 -13.14 12.52
CA ILE A 76 -5.43 -12.64 11.19
C ILE A 76 -3.96 -12.23 11.17
N GLY A 77 -3.18 -12.93 10.33
CA GLY A 77 -1.80 -12.59 10.01
C GLY A 77 -1.69 -11.73 8.75
N LEU A 78 -0.45 -11.59 8.26
CA LEU A 78 -0.18 -10.92 6.98
C LEU A 78 -0.68 -11.74 5.77
N MET A 79 -0.50 -13.06 5.83
CA MET A 79 -0.76 -13.98 4.73
C MET A 79 -1.65 -15.15 5.13
N SER A 80 -2.25 -15.15 6.31
CA SER A 80 -3.07 -16.24 6.80
C SER A 80 -4.23 -15.73 7.65
N ILE A 81 -5.32 -16.46 7.62
CA ILE A 81 -6.46 -16.30 8.52
C ILE A 81 -6.76 -17.66 9.13
N GLU A 82 -6.88 -17.70 10.42
CA GLU A 82 -7.41 -18.84 11.17
C GLU A 82 -8.70 -18.38 11.84
N TYR A 83 -9.82 -19.02 11.54
CA TYR A 83 -11.12 -18.58 12.03
C TYR A 83 -11.97 -19.74 12.49
N THR A 84 -12.84 -19.45 13.43
CA THR A 84 -13.83 -20.40 13.97
C THR A 84 -15.20 -19.74 13.96
N CYS A 85 -16.17 -20.43 13.36
CA CYS A 85 -17.59 -20.08 13.41
C CYS A 85 -18.33 -21.01 14.36
N PHE A 86 -19.27 -20.47 15.12
CA PHE A 86 -20.08 -21.18 16.11
C PHE A 86 -21.56 -20.97 15.82
N ASP A 87 -22.32 -22.07 15.88
CA ASP A 87 -23.78 -22.08 15.81
C ASP A 87 -24.30 -22.87 17.04
N GLY A 88 -24.47 -22.16 18.16
CA GLY A 88 -24.85 -22.80 19.43
C GLY A 88 -23.78 -23.75 19.97
N GLU A 89 -23.97 -25.07 19.83
CA GLU A 89 -23.06 -26.10 20.35
C GLU A 89 -21.99 -26.52 19.32
N ASP A 90 -22.24 -26.32 18.03
CA ASP A 90 -21.33 -26.74 16.95
C ASP A 90 -20.32 -25.64 16.61
N GLY A 91 -19.10 -26.09 16.25
CA GLY A 91 -18.01 -25.21 15.83
C GLY A 91 -17.31 -25.69 14.58
N PHE A 92 -17.07 -24.80 13.63
CA PHE A 92 -16.28 -25.05 12.42
C PHE A 92 -15.04 -24.17 12.41
N THR A 93 -13.87 -24.81 12.32
CA THR A 93 -12.57 -24.09 12.28
C THR A 93 -11.85 -24.38 10.97
N GLN A 94 -11.32 -23.32 10.34
CA GLN A 94 -10.53 -23.44 9.12
C GLN A 94 -9.34 -22.46 9.14
N SER A 95 -8.23 -22.88 8.54
CA SER A 95 -7.05 -22.05 8.30
C SER A 95 -6.88 -21.83 6.80
N LEU A 96 -6.76 -20.58 6.39
CA LEU A 96 -6.60 -20.14 5.01
C LEU A 96 -5.30 -19.40 4.84
N CYS A 97 -4.58 -19.61 3.73
CA CYS A 97 -3.30 -18.98 3.46
C CYS A 97 -3.27 -18.35 2.07
N LEU A 98 -2.58 -17.21 1.96
CA LEU A 98 -2.22 -16.57 0.71
C LEU A 98 -0.84 -17.05 0.25
N THR A 99 -0.60 -17.06 -1.05
CA THR A 99 0.72 -17.33 -1.64
C THR A 99 1.59 -16.07 -1.76
N ASN A 100 0.95 -14.91 -1.85
CA ASN A 100 1.61 -13.61 -1.92
C ASN A 100 0.74 -12.52 -1.25
N THR A 101 1.35 -11.39 -0.94
CA THR A 101 0.65 -10.19 -0.48
C THR A 101 0.74 -9.09 -1.52
N GLY A 102 -0.29 -8.28 -1.63
CA GLY A 102 -0.37 -7.16 -2.57
C GLY A 102 -1.41 -6.14 -2.14
N VAL A 103 -1.51 -5.04 -2.88
CA VAL A 103 -2.55 -4.04 -2.67
C VAL A 103 -3.43 -3.95 -3.91
N ASN A 104 -4.73 -4.13 -3.72
CA ASN A 104 -5.71 -4.03 -4.80
C ASN A 104 -6.95 -3.29 -4.33
N THR A 105 -6.94 -1.98 -4.49
CA THR A 105 -8.04 -1.12 -4.03
C THR A 105 -9.31 -1.27 -4.87
N SER A 106 -9.20 -1.73 -6.12
CA SER A 106 -10.37 -2.02 -6.97
C SER A 106 -11.15 -3.23 -6.45
N LYS A 107 -10.47 -4.34 -6.16
CA LYS A 107 -11.10 -5.51 -5.53
C LYS A 107 -11.65 -5.17 -4.15
N LEU A 108 -10.87 -4.43 -3.36
CA LEU A 108 -11.30 -3.98 -2.04
C LEU A 108 -12.63 -3.21 -2.10
N ASN A 109 -12.77 -2.29 -3.07
CA ASN A 109 -14.01 -1.54 -3.23
C ASN A 109 -15.21 -2.43 -3.59
N ARG A 110 -15.01 -3.45 -4.42
CA ARG A 110 -16.07 -4.40 -4.79
C ARG A 110 -16.47 -5.30 -3.63
N LEU A 111 -15.51 -5.75 -2.82
CA LEU A 111 -15.79 -6.51 -1.61
C LEU A 111 -16.58 -5.68 -0.57
N GLU A 112 -16.24 -4.40 -0.42
CA GLU A 112 -17.02 -3.49 0.42
C GLU A 112 -18.45 -3.29 -0.09
N HIS A 113 -18.64 -3.25 -1.41
CA HIS A 113 -19.95 -3.18 -2.03
C HIS A 113 -20.75 -4.47 -1.78
N PHE A 114 -20.10 -5.61 -1.96
CA PHE A 114 -20.68 -6.92 -1.66
C PHE A 114 -21.19 -7.00 -0.21
N ILE A 115 -20.41 -6.57 0.79
CA ILE A 115 -20.85 -6.56 2.19
C ILE A 115 -22.08 -5.68 2.40
N ARG A 116 -22.12 -4.50 1.77
CA ARG A 116 -23.28 -3.59 1.89
C ARG A 116 -24.53 -4.14 1.21
N GLU A 117 -24.39 -4.77 0.06
CA GLU A 117 -25.50 -5.42 -0.62
C GLU A 117 -25.99 -6.63 0.17
N PHE A 118 -25.07 -7.38 0.78
CA PHE A 118 -25.40 -8.50 1.64
C PHE A 118 -26.23 -8.08 2.87
N GLU A 119 -25.97 -6.91 3.46
CA GLU A 119 -26.79 -6.37 4.55
C GLU A 119 -28.24 -6.12 4.13
N ILE A 120 -28.50 -5.83 2.84
CA ILE A 120 -29.83 -5.47 2.30
C ILE A 120 -30.56 -6.70 1.78
N ASP A 121 -29.98 -7.38 0.82
CA ASP A 121 -30.63 -8.43 0.02
C ASP A 121 -29.99 -9.82 0.19
N GLY A 122 -28.75 -9.91 0.72
CA GLY A 122 -27.99 -11.16 0.78
C GLY A 122 -28.55 -12.25 1.69
N LYS A 123 -29.47 -11.89 2.59
CA LYS A 123 -30.12 -12.84 3.52
C LYS A 123 -30.92 -13.93 2.82
N ASP A 124 -31.51 -13.56 1.67
CA ASP A 124 -32.40 -14.42 0.90
C ASP A 124 -31.67 -15.17 -0.22
N MET A 125 -30.37 -14.87 -0.42
CA MET A 125 -29.52 -15.54 -1.42
C MET A 125 -29.06 -16.91 -0.91
N SER A 126 -28.90 -17.86 -1.84
CA SER A 126 -28.30 -19.16 -1.55
C SER A 126 -26.77 -19.06 -1.43
N GLY A 127 -26.14 -20.04 -0.77
CA GLY A 127 -24.68 -20.13 -0.70
C GLY A 127 -24.02 -20.23 -2.07
N GLU A 128 -24.64 -20.94 -3.01
CA GLU A 128 -24.15 -21.07 -4.40
C GLU A 128 -24.16 -19.73 -5.14
N GLU A 129 -25.23 -18.94 -5.01
CA GLU A 129 -25.30 -17.60 -5.58
C GLU A 129 -24.21 -16.68 -5.00
N LEU A 130 -24.01 -16.74 -3.69
CA LEU A 130 -22.97 -15.95 -3.01
C LEU A 130 -21.56 -16.35 -3.46
N HIS A 131 -21.26 -17.65 -3.57
CA HIS A 131 -19.98 -18.11 -4.10
C HIS A 131 -19.78 -17.70 -5.57
N THR A 132 -20.83 -17.71 -6.39
CA THR A 132 -20.78 -17.22 -7.77
C THR A 132 -20.50 -15.73 -7.84
N LEU A 133 -21.09 -14.90 -6.96
CA LEU A 133 -20.77 -13.47 -6.88
C LEU A 133 -19.31 -13.25 -6.46
N LEU A 134 -18.82 -14.02 -5.48
CA LEU A 134 -17.43 -13.94 -5.04
C LEU A 134 -16.45 -14.39 -6.14
N ASP A 135 -16.80 -15.41 -6.93
CA ASP A 135 -16.04 -15.82 -8.12
C ASP A 135 -15.88 -14.67 -9.11
N ASN A 136 -16.96 -13.95 -9.38
CA ASN A 136 -16.93 -12.80 -10.28
C ASN A 136 -15.99 -11.69 -9.78
N ILE A 137 -15.95 -11.45 -8.46
CA ILE A 137 -15.01 -10.49 -7.86
C ILE A 137 -13.57 -11.02 -7.93
N GLU A 138 -13.37 -12.32 -7.68
CA GLU A 138 -12.05 -12.93 -7.65
C GLU A 138 -11.38 -12.97 -9.01
N ARG A 139 -12.14 -13.27 -10.07
CA ARG A 139 -11.68 -13.33 -11.48
C ARG A 139 -11.30 -11.97 -12.07
N ILE A 140 -11.58 -10.86 -11.37
CA ILE A 140 -11.19 -9.54 -11.87
C ILE A 140 -9.68 -9.41 -11.92
N HIS A 141 -9.17 -9.29 -13.13
CA HIS A 141 -7.77 -9.04 -13.41
C HIS A 141 -7.36 -7.61 -13.01
N GLY A 142 -6.05 -7.37 -12.88
CA GLY A 142 -5.53 -6.01 -12.65
C GLY A 142 -6.00 -5.05 -13.76
N LEU A 143 -6.37 -3.83 -13.36
CA LEU A 143 -6.90 -2.80 -14.27
C LEU A 143 -5.86 -2.31 -15.28
N TYR A 144 -4.57 -2.46 -14.97
CA TYR A 144 -3.49 -1.83 -15.71
C TYR A 144 -2.48 -2.83 -16.23
N SER A 145 -2.00 -2.58 -17.44
CA SER A 145 -0.90 -3.33 -18.04
C SER A 145 0.43 -3.03 -17.31
N PRO A 146 1.45 -3.91 -17.42
CA PRO A 146 2.78 -3.64 -16.86
C PRO A 146 3.40 -2.33 -17.37
N ILE A 147 3.10 -1.93 -18.61
CA ILE A 147 3.57 -0.67 -19.19
C ILE A 147 2.89 0.51 -18.48
N ALA A 148 1.56 0.47 -18.29
CA ALA A 148 0.83 1.51 -17.57
C ALA A 148 1.30 1.64 -16.11
N LEU A 149 1.60 0.52 -15.43
CA LEU A 149 2.17 0.52 -14.09
C LEU A 149 3.62 1.07 -14.07
N GLY A 150 4.39 0.85 -15.15
CA GLY A 150 5.69 1.49 -15.34
C GLY A 150 5.55 3.02 -15.42
N PHE A 151 4.64 3.52 -16.24
CA PHE A 151 4.37 4.97 -16.32
C PHE A 151 3.84 5.56 -15.02
N ALA A 152 3.01 4.83 -14.28
CA ALA A 152 2.51 5.27 -12.98
C ALA A 152 3.66 5.43 -11.97
N ALA A 153 4.59 4.48 -11.92
CA ALA A 153 5.79 4.57 -11.08
C ALA A 153 6.72 5.70 -11.53
N ALA A 154 6.89 5.89 -12.84
CA ALA A 154 7.65 6.99 -13.41
C ALA A 154 7.10 8.34 -12.95
N LEU A 155 5.79 8.55 -13.07
CA LEU A 155 5.11 9.76 -12.62
C LEU A 155 5.24 9.98 -11.11
N ALA A 156 5.06 8.91 -10.32
CA ALA A 156 5.20 8.96 -8.87
C ALA A 156 6.61 9.39 -8.44
N CYS A 157 7.64 8.73 -8.98
CA CYS A 157 9.03 9.02 -8.63
C CYS A 157 9.50 10.39 -9.15
N CYS A 158 9.02 10.83 -10.29
CA CYS A 158 9.25 12.19 -10.80
C CYS A 158 8.72 13.25 -9.82
N GLY A 159 7.45 13.10 -9.38
CA GLY A 159 6.87 13.97 -8.35
C GLY A 159 7.66 13.93 -7.04
N PHE A 160 8.04 12.75 -6.58
CA PHE A 160 8.87 12.58 -5.39
C PHE A 160 10.22 13.30 -5.52
N THR A 161 10.87 13.19 -6.67
CA THR A 161 12.18 13.86 -6.89
C THR A 161 12.05 15.36 -6.69
N PHE A 162 11.03 15.99 -7.24
CA PHE A 162 10.77 17.42 -7.04
C PHE A 162 10.51 17.75 -5.56
N LEU A 163 9.63 16.99 -4.88
CA LEU A 163 9.28 17.22 -3.48
C LEU A 163 10.45 17.06 -2.52
N LEU A 164 11.48 16.32 -2.91
CA LEU A 164 12.73 16.16 -2.15
C LEU A 164 13.80 17.20 -2.51
N GLY A 165 13.51 18.10 -3.45
CA GLY A 165 14.36 19.22 -3.86
C GLY A 165 15.15 18.96 -5.16
N GLY A 166 14.87 17.88 -5.88
CA GLY A 166 15.50 17.58 -7.16
C GLY A 166 15.06 18.55 -8.27
N VAL A 167 15.96 18.83 -9.21
CA VAL A 167 15.71 19.68 -10.36
C VAL A 167 15.25 18.85 -11.58
N PHE A 168 14.93 19.54 -12.68
CA PHE A 168 14.32 18.94 -13.87
C PHE A 168 15.08 17.71 -14.42
N ILE A 169 16.43 17.76 -14.44
CA ILE A 169 17.24 16.64 -14.96
C ILE A 169 17.08 15.39 -14.08
N GLU A 170 17.11 15.55 -12.76
CA GLU A 170 16.92 14.44 -11.81
C GLU A 170 15.49 13.90 -11.89
N MET A 171 14.50 14.79 -12.05
CA MET A 171 13.10 14.40 -12.26
C MET A 171 12.96 13.54 -13.53
N PHE A 172 13.59 13.94 -14.63
CA PHE A 172 13.54 13.21 -15.89
C PHE A 172 14.26 11.84 -15.78
N CYS A 173 15.47 11.82 -15.23
CA CYS A 173 16.20 10.57 -15.04
C CYS A 173 15.48 9.60 -14.08
N ALA A 174 14.87 10.12 -13.00
CA ALA A 174 14.08 9.32 -12.07
C ALA A 174 12.79 8.81 -12.73
N PHE A 175 12.13 9.62 -13.57
CA PHE A 175 10.97 9.20 -14.35
C PHE A 175 11.29 7.97 -15.19
N VAL A 176 12.36 8.04 -16.00
CA VAL A 176 12.73 6.94 -16.87
C VAL A 176 13.20 5.73 -16.07
N GLY A 177 14.06 5.94 -15.06
CA GLY A 177 14.58 4.87 -14.21
C GLY A 177 13.49 4.10 -13.48
N ALA A 178 12.58 4.80 -12.80
CA ALA A 178 11.47 4.19 -12.10
C ALA A 178 10.50 3.46 -13.05
N GLY A 179 10.25 4.03 -14.23
CA GLY A 179 9.41 3.42 -15.26
C GLY A 179 9.89 2.04 -15.67
N PHE A 180 11.17 1.95 -16.07
CA PHE A 180 11.78 0.67 -16.44
C PHE A 180 11.90 -0.29 -15.26
N GLY A 181 12.27 0.21 -14.07
CA GLY A 181 12.37 -0.60 -12.86
C GLY A 181 11.04 -1.26 -12.50
N ASN A 182 9.95 -0.50 -12.43
CA ASN A 182 8.65 -1.05 -12.08
C ASN A 182 8.05 -1.93 -13.19
N PHE A 183 8.31 -1.61 -14.46
CA PHE A 183 7.92 -2.49 -15.57
C PHE A 183 8.57 -3.88 -15.42
N LEU A 184 9.88 -3.94 -15.15
CA LEU A 184 10.58 -5.20 -14.88
C LEU A 184 9.99 -5.92 -13.68
N ARG A 185 9.76 -5.21 -12.56
CA ARG A 185 9.12 -5.77 -11.37
C ARG A 185 7.80 -6.47 -11.71
N CYS A 186 6.92 -5.78 -12.44
CA CYS A 186 5.62 -6.34 -12.82
C CYS A 186 5.76 -7.61 -13.68
N LYS A 187 6.74 -7.64 -14.60
CA LYS A 187 7.02 -8.83 -15.40
C LYS A 187 7.52 -9.99 -14.55
N LEU A 188 8.51 -9.76 -13.68
CA LEU A 188 9.05 -10.81 -12.80
C LEU A 188 7.99 -11.35 -11.84
N THR A 189 7.18 -10.47 -11.23
CA THR A 189 6.08 -10.88 -10.35
C THR A 189 5.05 -11.73 -11.09
N LYS A 190 4.71 -11.39 -12.34
CA LYS A 190 3.80 -12.19 -13.18
C LYS A 190 4.35 -13.59 -13.48
N HIS A 191 5.67 -13.75 -13.52
CA HIS A 191 6.33 -15.05 -13.70
C HIS A 191 6.65 -15.76 -12.37
N HIS A 192 6.04 -15.32 -11.26
CA HIS A 192 6.18 -15.94 -9.92
C HIS A 192 7.60 -16.01 -9.39
N PHE A 193 8.49 -15.09 -9.77
CA PHE A 193 9.81 -14.98 -9.16
C PHE A 193 9.72 -14.56 -7.69
N THR A 194 10.74 -14.92 -6.92
CA THR A 194 10.81 -14.59 -5.49
C THR A 194 10.82 -13.07 -5.27
N LEU A 195 10.24 -12.63 -4.14
CA LEU A 195 10.16 -11.21 -3.78
C LEU A 195 11.53 -10.51 -3.84
N PHE A 196 12.57 -11.15 -3.31
CA PHE A 196 13.91 -10.58 -3.26
C PHE A 196 14.50 -10.39 -4.67
N LEU A 197 14.33 -11.38 -5.54
CA LEU A 197 14.79 -11.24 -6.92
C LEU A 197 14.04 -10.11 -7.65
N CYS A 198 12.74 -9.99 -7.45
CA CYS A 198 11.94 -8.91 -8.01
C CYS A 198 12.44 -7.54 -7.54
N ILE A 199 12.74 -7.38 -6.24
CA ILE A 199 13.21 -6.12 -5.66
C ILE A 199 14.60 -5.79 -6.18
N VAL A 200 15.57 -6.71 -6.02
CA VAL A 200 16.97 -6.46 -6.39
C VAL A 200 17.08 -6.13 -7.88
N SER A 201 16.46 -6.93 -8.76
CA SER A 201 16.53 -6.69 -10.21
C SER A 201 15.88 -5.36 -10.62
N SER A 202 14.74 -5.02 -10.05
CA SER A 202 14.01 -3.79 -10.42
C SER A 202 14.72 -2.53 -9.92
N VAL A 203 15.24 -2.54 -8.69
CA VAL A 203 16.03 -1.44 -8.12
C VAL A 203 17.33 -1.27 -8.88
N SER A 204 18.06 -2.37 -9.16
CA SER A 204 19.31 -2.31 -9.92
C SER A 204 19.10 -1.73 -11.32
N LEU A 205 18.03 -2.14 -12.02
CA LEU A 205 17.68 -1.58 -13.31
C LEU A 205 17.31 -0.10 -13.21
N ALA A 206 16.54 0.30 -12.22
CA ALA A 206 16.18 1.70 -12.04
C ALA A 206 17.39 2.60 -11.80
N CYS A 207 18.33 2.18 -10.95
CA CYS A 207 19.59 2.90 -10.72
C CYS A 207 20.48 2.95 -11.96
N LEU A 208 20.60 1.84 -12.69
CA LEU A 208 21.40 1.75 -13.91
C LEU A 208 20.86 2.70 -15.00
N VAL A 209 19.55 2.67 -15.22
CA VAL A 209 18.88 3.53 -16.20
C VAL A 209 18.99 5.00 -15.79
N TYR A 210 18.79 5.33 -14.52
CA TYR A 210 19.01 6.69 -13.99
C TYR A 210 20.42 7.18 -14.33
N ALA A 211 21.45 6.42 -13.93
CA ALA A 211 22.86 6.79 -14.15
C ALA A 211 23.21 6.90 -15.64
N GLY A 212 22.68 6.00 -16.46
CA GLY A 212 22.90 6.01 -17.91
C GLY A 212 22.34 7.28 -18.56
N PHE A 213 21.09 7.67 -18.24
CA PHE A 213 20.48 8.90 -18.74
C PHE A 213 21.15 10.16 -18.21
N LEU A 214 21.57 10.16 -16.93
CA LEU A 214 22.34 11.28 -16.38
C LEU A 214 23.66 11.45 -17.14
N LYS A 215 24.40 10.38 -17.37
CA LYS A 215 25.69 10.41 -18.12
C LYS A 215 25.51 10.87 -19.56
N ILE A 216 24.44 10.45 -20.23
CA ILE A 216 24.09 10.95 -21.56
C ILE A 216 23.82 12.47 -21.51
N GLY A 217 23.08 12.93 -20.49
CA GLY A 217 22.82 14.37 -20.26
C GLY A 217 24.11 15.16 -20.03
N GLU A 218 25.04 14.64 -19.22
CA GLU A 218 26.36 15.24 -19.00
C GLU A 218 27.14 15.40 -20.30
N MET A 219 27.17 14.35 -21.14
CA MET A 219 27.88 14.37 -22.42
C MET A 219 27.26 15.32 -23.45
N LEU A 220 25.93 15.43 -23.51
CA LEU A 220 25.24 16.21 -24.53
C LEU A 220 25.05 17.68 -24.14
N PHE A 221 24.84 17.96 -22.83
CA PHE A 221 24.44 19.26 -22.32
C PHE A 221 25.44 19.89 -21.35
N GLY A 222 26.55 19.22 -21.04
CA GLY A 222 27.56 19.70 -20.08
C GLY A 222 27.03 19.84 -18.65
N ILE A 223 26.08 18.98 -18.24
CA ILE A 223 25.44 19.01 -16.93
C ILE A 223 26.48 18.62 -15.86
N SER A 224 26.52 19.35 -14.75
CA SER A 224 27.47 19.10 -13.67
C SER A 224 27.14 17.81 -12.90
N VAL A 225 28.16 17.13 -12.36
CA VAL A 225 28.11 15.86 -11.61
C VAL A 225 27.24 15.92 -10.32
N GLN A 226 26.72 17.08 -9.94
CA GLN A 226 25.96 17.27 -8.68
C GLN A 226 24.54 16.67 -8.68
N HIS A 227 24.10 16.01 -9.74
CA HIS A 227 22.76 15.45 -9.89
C HIS A 227 22.67 13.95 -9.57
N GLU A 228 23.67 13.40 -8.92
CA GLU A 228 23.78 11.96 -8.66
C GLU A 228 22.73 11.44 -7.66
N ALA A 229 22.27 12.26 -6.69
CA ALA A 229 21.36 11.84 -5.62
C ALA A 229 19.98 11.36 -6.08
N GLY A 230 19.55 11.74 -7.28
CA GLY A 230 18.24 11.40 -7.81
C GLY A 230 18.02 9.89 -8.06
N TYR A 231 19.08 9.07 -8.11
CA TYR A 231 18.94 7.61 -8.22
C TYR A 231 18.14 7.01 -7.05
N ILE A 232 18.22 7.64 -5.85
CA ILE A 232 17.43 7.23 -4.69
C ILE A 232 15.95 7.40 -4.99
N CYS A 233 15.58 8.50 -5.63
CA CYS A 233 14.19 8.77 -6.02
C CYS A 233 13.69 7.76 -7.07
N ALA A 234 14.55 7.34 -7.99
CA ALA A 234 14.21 6.36 -9.02
C ALA A 234 13.82 4.99 -8.46
N MET A 235 14.20 4.64 -7.23
CA MET A 235 13.83 3.37 -6.60
C MET A 235 12.66 3.48 -5.61
N LEU A 236 12.14 4.68 -5.32
CA LEU A 236 11.12 4.87 -4.27
C LEU A 236 9.79 4.16 -4.55
N PHE A 237 9.53 3.75 -5.79
CA PHE A 237 8.36 2.94 -6.13
C PHE A 237 8.31 1.57 -5.41
N ILE A 238 9.44 1.09 -4.87
CA ILE A 238 9.55 -0.16 -4.11
C ILE A 238 9.16 0.02 -2.64
N ILE A 239 9.29 1.23 -2.09
CA ILE A 239 9.09 1.48 -0.65
C ILE A 239 7.65 1.10 -0.26
N PRO A 240 7.48 0.19 0.72
CA PRO A 240 6.20 -0.40 1.06
C PRO A 240 5.37 0.52 1.97
N GLY A 241 5.01 1.70 1.47
CA GLY A 241 4.29 2.70 2.25
C GLY A 241 2.93 2.22 2.74
N PHE A 242 2.19 1.47 1.93
CA PHE A 242 0.90 0.90 2.31
C PHE A 242 1.02 -0.06 3.52
N PRO A 243 1.92 -1.06 3.52
CA PRO A 243 2.18 -1.92 4.68
C PRO A 243 2.61 -1.15 5.94
N PHE A 244 3.45 -0.11 5.84
CA PHE A 244 3.82 0.70 7.00
C PHE A 244 2.63 1.38 7.66
N ILE A 245 1.73 1.95 6.86
CA ILE A 245 0.56 2.66 7.37
C ILE A 245 -0.44 1.67 7.97
N THR A 246 -0.73 0.56 7.27
CA THR A 246 -1.69 -0.45 7.76
C THR A 246 -1.17 -1.19 8.98
N SER A 247 0.13 -1.46 9.09
CA SER A 247 0.78 -2.01 10.29
C SER A 247 0.52 -1.13 11.51
N GLY A 248 0.76 0.19 11.40
CA GLY A 248 0.51 1.11 12.50
C GLY A 248 -0.96 1.19 12.92
N ILE A 249 -1.90 1.07 11.96
CA ILE A 249 -3.33 1.03 12.26
C ILE A 249 -3.71 -0.26 12.98
N ASP A 250 -3.18 -1.42 12.53
CA ASP A 250 -3.44 -2.73 13.16
C ASP A 250 -2.88 -2.76 14.59
N LEU A 251 -1.64 -2.29 14.81
CA LEU A 251 -1.03 -2.19 16.15
C LEU A 251 -1.86 -1.32 17.10
N ALA A 252 -2.38 -0.19 16.61
CA ALA A 252 -3.21 0.70 17.42
C ALA A 252 -4.58 0.11 17.77
N LYS A 253 -5.03 -0.92 17.04
CA LYS A 253 -6.24 -1.71 17.30
C LYS A 253 -5.96 -3.01 18.05
N LEU A 254 -4.72 -3.18 18.56
CA LEU A 254 -4.24 -4.38 19.26
C LEU A 254 -4.21 -5.65 18.39
N ASP A 255 -4.29 -5.52 17.08
CA ASP A 255 -4.05 -6.60 16.13
C ASP A 255 -2.53 -6.87 16.00
N MET A 256 -1.94 -7.34 17.10
CA MET A 256 -0.48 -7.43 17.26
C MET A 256 0.17 -8.34 16.22
N ARG A 257 -0.44 -9.49 15.91
CA ARG A 257 0.08 -10.46 14.94
C ARG A 257 0.16 -9.82 13.56
N SER A 258 -0.96 -9.35 13.01
CA SER A 258 -1.00 -8.70 11.69
C SER A 258 -0.11 -7.46 11.64
N GLY A 259 -0.17 -6.60 12.67
CA GLY A 259 0.61 -5.37 12.73
C GLY A 259 2.11 -5.61 12.71
N THR A 260 2.62 -6.56 13.52
CA THR A 260 4.06 -6.90 13.58
C THR A 260 4.53 -7.62 12.32
N GLU A 261 3.76 -8.56 11.77
CA GLU A 261 4.12 -9.25 10.53
C GLU A 261 4.19 -8.28 9.34
N ARG A 262 3.25 -7.32 9.23
CA ARG A 262 3.26 -6.25 8.20
C ARG A 262 4.44 -5.30 8.35
N LEU A 263 4.76 -4.92 9.59
CA LEU A 263 5.92 -4.08 9.87
C LEU A 263 7.21 -4.79 9.48
N MET A 264 7.36 -6.04 9.88
CA MET A 264 8.53 -6.86 9.53
C MET A 264 8.67 -7.04 8.02
N TYR A 265 7.58 -7.34 7.33
CA TYR A 265 7.56 -7.40 5.86
C TYR A 265 8.05 -6.09 5.23
N ALA A 266 7.52 -4.95 5.70
CA ALA A 266 7.90 -3.64 5.19
C ALA A 266 9.38 -3.34 5.43
N LEU A 267 9.91 -3.66 6.62
CA LEU A 267 11.32 -3.49 6.96
C LEU A 267 12.24 -4.35 6.07
N ILE A 268 11.88 -5.61 5.83
CA ILE A 268 12.65 -6.50 4.95
C ILE A 268 12.67 -5.95 3.51
N VAL A 269 11.53 -5.51 2.98
CA VAL A 269 11.47 -4.91 1.63
C VAL A 269 12.37 -3.68 1.52
N VAL A 270 12.33 -2.79 2.51
CA VAL A 270 13.18 -1.59 2.55
C VAL A 270 14.65 -1.98 2.65
N LEU A 271 15.00 -2.90 3.53
CA LEU A 271 16.39 -3.36 3.69
C LEU A 271 16.96 -3.90 2.38
N VAL A 272 16.23 -4.79 1.72
CA VAL A 272 16.68 -5.38 0.45
C VAL A 272 16.78 -4.33 -0.66
N ALA A 273 15.81 -3.41 -0.75
CA ALA A 273 15.80 -2.35 -1.75
C ALA A 273 16.96 -1.36 -1.55
N THR A 274 17.19 -0.94 -0.30
CA THR A 274 18.27 0.00 0.03
C THR A 274 19.65 -0.62 -0.14
N MET A 275 19.82 -1.89 0.21
CA MET A 275 21.07 -2.62 -0.06
C MET A 275 21.35 -2.74 -1.56
N ALA A 276 20.34 -3.11 -2.36
CA ALA A 276 20.49 -3.18 -3.81
C ALA A 276 20.89 -1.82 -4.41
N ALA A 277 20.24 -0.74 -4.00
CA ALA A 277 20.56 0.61 -4.46
C ALA A 277 21.96 1.07 -4.00
N TRP A 278 22.35 0.73 -2.76
CA TRP A 278 23.69 1.03 -2.25
C TRP A 278 24.80 0.29 -3.03
N ILE A 279 24.61 -1.00 -3.30
CA ILE A 279 25.55 -1.77 -4.15
C ILE A 279 25.65 -1.13 -5.55
N MET A 280 24.51 -0.75 -6.15
CA MET A 280 24.50 -0.07 -7.43
C MET A 280 25.20 1.29 -7.36
N ALA A 281 25.02 2.04 -6.28
CA ALA A 281 25.72 3.32 -6.06
C ALA A 281 27.24 3.13 -6.00
N LEU A 282 27.72 2.07 -5.33
CA LEU A 282 29.16 1.73 -5.29
C LEU A 282 29.69 1.37 -6.67
N LEU A 283 28.97 0.54 -7.43
CA LEU A 283 29.37 0.09 -8.77
C LEU A 283 29.38 1.23 -9.81
N LEU A 284 28.44 2.17 -9.69
CA LEU A 284 28.27 3.29 -10.61
C LEU A 284 28.95 4.58 -10.11
N HIS A 285 29.63 4.52 -8.95
CA HIS A 285 30.29 5.66 -8.28
C HIS A 285 29.33 6.81 -7.97
N LEU A 286 28.04 6.52 -7.68
CA LEU A 286 27.03 7.53 -7.32
C LEU A 286 27.12 7.89 -5.83
N GLN A 287 26.93 9.18 -5.51
CA GLN A 287 26.93 9.67 -4.12
C GLN A 287 25.56 10.23 -3.74
N PRO A 288 25.05 9.97 -2.53
CA PRO A 288 23.77 10.50 -2.03
C PRO A 288 23.94 11.93 -1.50
N VAL A 289 24.44 12.84 -2.34
CA VAL A 289 24.62 14.25 -2.01
C VAL A 289 23.26 14.93 -1.81
N ASP A 290 23.21 16.06 -1.08
CA ASP A 290 21.97 16.82 -0.96
C ASP A 290 21.58 17.48 -2.29
N PHE A 291 20.27 17.54 -2.54
CA PHE A 291 19.73 18.20 -3.72
C PHE A 291 20.03 19.71 -3.69
N ILE A 292 20.26 20.29 -4.85
CA ILE A 292 20.50 21.73 -5.01
C ILE A 292 19.16 22.45 -4.82
N LYS A 293 19.03 23.20 -3.74
CA LYS A 293 17.80 23.97 -3.48
C LYS A 293 17.63 25.08 -4.55
N MET A 294 16.53 25.02 -5.29
CA MET A 294 16.13 26.10 -6.18
C MET A 294 15.57 27.26 -5.36
N SER A 295 15.93 28.50 -5.70
CA SER A 295 15.31 29.69 -5.11
C SER A 295 14.13 30.14 -5.97
N MET A 296 12.90 30.02 -5.43
CA MET A 296 11.67 30.42 -6.09
C MET A 296 10.76 31.17 -5.12
N PRO A 297 9.84 32.03 -5.62
CA PRO A 297 8.83 32.67 -4.78
C PRO A 297 7.95 31.64 -4.06
N VAL A 298 7.57 31.91 -2.80
CA VAL A 298 6.78 30.99 -1.96
C VAL A 298 5.49 30.53 -2.65
N GLY A 299 4.75 31.45 -3.29
CA GLY A 299 3.52 31.11 -4.01
C GLY A 299 3.75 30.09 -5.14
N MET A 300 4.88 30.18 -5.84
CA MET A 300 5.24 29.25 -6.91
C MET A 300 5.61 27.87 -6.32
N TRP A 301 6.32 27.84 -5.19
CA TRP A 301 6.61 26.60 -4.45
C TRP A 301 5.32 25.88 -4.07
N ILE A 302 4.34 26.55 -3.47
CA ILE A 302 3.06 25.96 -3.08
C ILE A 302 2.36 25.31 -4.29
N VAL A 303 2.29 26.02 -5.41
CA VAL A 303 1.65 25.50 -6.64
C VAL A 303 2.38 24.25 -7.16
N LEU A 304 3.71 24.30 -7.23
CA LEU A 304 4.51 23.18 -7.70
C LEU A 304 4.47 22.00 -6.72
N HIS A 305 4.45 22.23 -5.41
CA HIS A 305 4.25 21.19 -4.40
C HIS A 305 2.87 20.53 -4.54
N LEU A 306 1.81 21.26 -4.83
CA LEU A 306 0.47 20.72 -5.11
C LEU A 306 0.49 19.81 -6.35
N ILE A 307 1.09 20.27 -7.44
CA ILE A 307 1.17 19.51 -8.70
C ILE A 307 2.02 18.25 -8.51
N ALA A 308 3.21 18.37 -7.93
CA ALA A 308 4.10 17.25 -7.71
C ALA A 308 3.51 16.22 -6.72
N SER A 309 2.86 16.68 -5.66
CA SER A 309 2.15 15.81 -4.72
C SER A 309 0.97 15.11 -5.38
N PHE A 310 0.20 15.80 -6.23
CA PHE A 310 -0.87 15.18 -7.01
C PHE A 310 -0.32 14.07 -7.92
N CYS A 311 0.71 14.35 -8.71
CA CYS A 311 1.35 13.38 -9.60
C CYS A 311 1.90 12.17 -8.82
N GLY A 312 2.56 12.42 -7.70
CA GLY A 312 3.10 11.38 -6.84
C GLY A 312 2.03 10.44 -6.30
N VAL A 313 0.99 11.00 -5.69
CA VAL A 313 -0.12 10.22 -5.11
C VAL A 313 -0.94 9.51 -6.19
N PHE A 314 -1.19 10.17 -7.33
CA PHE A 314 -1.90 9.56 -8.45
C PHE A 314 -1.16 8.33 -8.98
N GLY A 315 0.15 8.46 -9.22
CA GLY A 315 0.97 7.36 -9.68
C GLY A 315 0.97 6.17 -8.70
N PHE A 316 1.18 6.41 -7.39
CA PHE A 316 1.10 5.35 -6.39
C PHE A 316 -0.30 4.73 -6.30
N SER A 317 -1.36 5.53 -6.39
CA SER A 317 -2.73 5.02 -6.35
C SER A 317 -3.03 4.10 -7.55
N VAL A 318 -2.55 4.45 -8.74
CA VAL A 318 -2.63 3.57 -9.93
C VAL A 318 -1.83 2.28 -9.71
N MET A 319 -0.64 2.35 -9.10
CA MET A 319 0.15 1.16 -8.75
C MET A 319 -0.56 0.24 -7.75
N PHE A 320 -1.45 0.78 -6.90
CA PHE A 320 -2.32 0.01 -6.01
C PHE A 320 -3.59 -0.51 -6.70
N ASN A 321 -3.61 -0.49 -8.03
CA ASN A 321 -4.75 -0.94 -8.84
C ASN A 321 -6.04 -0.16 -8.57
N SER A 322 -5.94 1.14 -8.29
CA SER A 322 -7.08 2.03 -8.09
C SER A 322 -7.71 2.43 -9.42
N PRO A 323 -9.05 2.40 -9.56
CA PRO A 323 -9.72 3.04 -10.69
C PRO A 323 -9.33 4.52 -10.80
N ILE A 324 -9.27 5.06 -12.02
CA ILE A 324 -8.79 6.43 -12.28
C ILE A 324 -9.52 7.49 -11.42
N ARG A 325 -10.84 7.35 -11.23
CA ARG A 325 -11.63 8.26 -10.38
C ARG A 325 -11.19 8.20 -8.92
N LEU A 326 -10.95 7.00 -8.39
CA LEU A 326 -10.43 6.81 -7.03
C LEU A 326 -9.01 7.37 -6.92
N ALA A 327 -8.14 7.07 -7.89
CA ALA A 327 -6.77 7.58 -7.92
C ALA A 327 -6.71 9.11 -7.94
N ALA A 328 -7.53 9.75 -8.77
CA ALA A 328 -7.62 11.21 -8.83
C ALA A 328 -8.15 11.82 -7.53
N THR A 329 -9.17 11.20 -6.91
CA THR A 329 -9.71 11.69 -5.63
C THR A 329 -8.67 11.57 -4.51
N ALA A 330 -7.98 10.43 -4.41
CA ALA A 330 -6.89 10.26 -3.44
C ALA A 330 -5.74 11.23 -3.71
N ALA A 331 -5.42 11.50 -4.98
CA ALA A 331 -4.39 12.45 -5.38
C ALA A 331 -4.74 13.89 -4.99
N MET A 332 -5.99 14.31 -5.14
CA MET A 332 -6.45 15.63 -4.68
C MET A 332 -6.32 15.78 -3.16
N ILE A 333 -6.74 14.77 -2.40
CA ILE A 333 -6.59 14.75 -0.94
C ILE A 333 -5.10 14.82 -0.56
N GLY A 334 -4.28 13.97 -1.19
CA GLY A 334 -2.86 13.89 -0.91
C GLY A 334 -2.09 15.15 -1.33
N ALA A 335 -2.49 15.79 -2.44
CA ALA A 335 -1.90 17.07 -2.86
C ALA A 335 -2.06 18.14 -1.77
N VAL A 336 -3.26 18.33 -1.26
CA VAL A 336 -3.52 19.29 -0.18
C VAL A 336 -2.77 18.92 1.11
N ALA A 337 -2.90 17.68 1.53
CA ALA A 337 -2.34 17.22 2.81
C ALA A 337 -0.80 17.22 2.82
N ASN A 338 -0.17 16.78 1.71
CA ASN A 338 1.30 16.74 1.64
C ASN A 338 1.91 18.13 1.43
N THR A 339 1.25 18.99 0.64
CA THR A 339 1.70 20.39 0.53
C THR A 339 1.62 21.08 1.89
N LEU A 340 0.51 20.95 2.62
CA LEU A 340 0.41 21.46 3.98
C LEU A 340 1.56 20.96 4.86
N ARG A 341 1.88 19.66 4.82
CA ARG A 341 3.00 19.08 5.57
C ARG A 341 4.33 19.74 5.21
N LEU A 342 4.61 19.93 3.91
CA LEU A 342 5.87 20.54 3.45
C LEU A 342 5.98 21.99 3.89
N GLU A 343 4.93 22.79 3.71
CA GLU A 343 4.93 24.21 4.10
C GLU A 343 5.04 24.38 5.63
N LEU A 344 4.51 23.45 6.44
CA LEU A 344 4.68 23.46 7.89
C LEU A 344 6.15 23.24 8.29
N VAL A 345 6.88 22.40 7.55
CA VAL A 345 8.33 22.21 7.80
C VAL A 345 9.12 23.40 7.31
N ASP A 346 8.85 23.91 6.10
CA ASP A 346 9.67 24.92 5.44
C ASP A 346 9.42 26.33 5.98
N LEU A 347 8.15 26.70 6.24
CA LEU A 347 7.77 28.04 6.67
C LEU A 347 7.65 28.20 8.19
N SER A 348 7.26 27.13 8.91
CA SER A 348 6.95 27.20 10.34
C SER A 348 7.96 26.46 11.21
N ALA A 349 9.01 25.87 10.63
CA ALA A 349 10.05 25.08 11.30
C ALA A 349 9.49 23.98 12.23
N ILE A 350 8.30 23.45 11.91
CA ILE A 350 7.69 22.33 12.63
C ILE A 350 8.48 21.05 12.34
N PRO A 351 8.82 20.23 13.36
CA PRO A 351 9.54 19.00 13.16
C PRO A 351 8.83 18.07 12.13
N PRO A 352 9.58 17.37 11.23
CA PRO A 352 9.00 16.58 10.14
C PRO A 352 7.97 15.53 10.59
N ALA A 353 8.15 14.93 11.78
CA ALA A 353 7.19 13.95 12.31
C ALA A 353 5.87 14.62 12.74
N ALA A 354 5.91 15.79 13.37
CA ALA A 354 4.71 16.55 13.74
C ALA A 354 3.97 17.05 12.48
N ALA A 355 4.70 17.54 11.49
CA ALA A 355 4.12 17.93 10.20
C ALA A 355 3.50 16.73 9.48
N ALA A 356 4.11 15.54 9.52
CA ALA A 356 3.56 14.31 8.96
C ALA A 356 2.26 13.89 9.66
N PHE A 357 2.20 14.01 10.99
CA PHE A 357 0.97 13.79 11.75
C PHE A 357 -0.16 14.73 11.28
N ILE A 358 0.10 16.04 11.19
CA ILE A 358 -0.88 17.04 10.75
C ILE A 358 -1.33 16.76 9.31
N GLY A 359 -0.39 16.43 8.40
CA GLY A 359 -0.70 16.05 7.03
C GLY A 359 -1.61 14.82 6.96
N ALA A 360 -1.29 13.76 7.70
CA ALA A 360 -2.10 12.54 7.76
C ALA A 360 -3.48 12.79 8.40
N LEU A 361 -3.55 13.60 9.46
CA LEU A 361 -4.81 14.04 10.08
C LEU A 361 -5.70 14.76 9.07
N THR A 362 -5.14 15.70 8.32
CA THR A 362 -5.83 16.46 7.27
C THR A 362 -6.34 15.55 6.17
N ALA A 363 -5.51 14.63 5.66
CA ALA A 363 -5.92 13.63 4.67
C ALA A 363 -7.07 12.76 5.19
N GLY A 364 -7.01 12.32 6.44
CA GLY A 364 -8.04 11.52 7.07
C GLY A 364 -9.37 12.24 7.23
N ILE A 365 -9.36 13.53 7.58
CA ILE A 365 -10.56 14.37 7.69
C ILE A 365 -11.17 14.58 6.30
N LEU A 366 -10.37 15.02 5.31
CA LEU A 366 -10.83 15.24 3.93
C LEU A 366 -11.45 13.97 3.33
N ALA A 367 -10.80 12.82 3.50
CA ALA A 367 -11.34 11.54 3.05
C ALA A 367 -12.68 11.19 3.72
N SER A 368 -12.84 11.53 5.00
CA SER A 368 -14.10 11.29 5.74
C SER A 368 -15.25 12.14 5.21
N LEU A 369 -14.97 13.38 4.83
CA LEU A 369 -15.96 14.29 4.27
C LEU A 369 -16.41 13.88 2.86
N ILE A 370 -15.50 13.29 2.09
CA ILE A 370 -15.71 13.00 0.67
C ILE A 370 -16.21 11.56 0.44
N LYS A 371 -15.88 10.59 1.30
CA LYS A 371 -16.15 9.15 1.09
C LYS A 371 -17.59 8.83 0.68
N ASN A 372 -18.58 9.47 1.31
CA ASN A 372 -20.00 9.22 1.04
C ASN A 372 -20.44 9.76 -0.34
N LYS A 373 -19.79 10.83 -0.83
CA LYS A 373 -20.08 11.42 -2.13
C LYS A 373 -19.50 10.62 -3.30
N VAL A 374 -18.32 10.02 -3.07
CA VAL A 374 -17.60 9.27 -4.13
C VAL A 374 -17.83 7.77 -4.06
N GLY A 375 -18.41 7.25 -2.97
CA GLY A 375 -18.78 5.84 -2.82
C GLY A 375 -17.61 4.88 -2.58
N TYR A 376 -16.40 5.37 -2.29
CA TYR A 376 -15.22 4.55 -2.06
C TYR A 376 -14.93 4.33 -0.58
N PRO A 377 -14.37 3.15 -0.21
CA PRO A 377 -13.92 2.89 1.16
C PRO A 377 -12.91 3.92 1.62
N ARG A 378 -13.01 4.34 2.90
CA ARG A 378 -12.11 5.34 3.47
C ARG A 378 -10.62 4.95 3.31
N ILE A 379 -10.26 3.68 3.54
CA ILE A 379 -8.88 3.21 3.46
C ILE A 379 -8.30 3.38 2.05
N SER A 380 -9.11 3.17 1.01
CA SER A 380 -8.71 3.35 -0.39
C SER A 380 -8.47 4.82 -0.77
N LEU A 381 -9.01 5.77 0.01
CA LEU A 381 -8.76 7.19 -0.14
C LEU A 381 -7.59 7.65 0.74
N THR A 382 -7.54 7.23 2.00
CA THR A 382 -6.58 7.76 2.98
C THR A 382 -5.18 7.21 2.81
N VAL A 383 -5.00 5.90 2.67
CA VAL A 383 -3.67 5.30 2.61
C VAL A 383 -2.89 5.75 1.38
N PRO A 384 -3.45 5.70 0.14
CA PRO A 384 -2.74 6.23 -1.02
C PRO A 384 -2.40 7.72 -0.91
N SER A 385 -3.28 8.54 -0.30
CA SER A 385 -3.05 9.99 -0.19
C SER A 385 -1.88 10.37 0.72
N ILE A 386 -1.49 9.52 1.68
CA ILE A 386 -0.36 9.78 2.57
C ILE A 386 0.89 8.94 2.30
N VAL A 387 0.83 7.98 1.36
CA VAL A 387 1.99 7.14 1.00
C VAL A 387 3.19 7.98 0.59
N ILE A 388 2.95 9.11 -0.09
CA ILE A 388 4.00 10.04 -0.49
C ILE A 388 4.75 10.68 0.69
N MET A 389 4.19 10.61 1.90
CA MET A 389 4.81 11.14 3.12
C MET A 389 5.74 10.12 3.81
N VAL A 390 5.74 8.86 3.35
CA VAL A 390 6.59 7.80 3.93
C VAL A 390 8.06 8.13 3.71
N PRO A 391 8.91 8.04 4.75
CA PRO A 391 10.26 8.58 4.74
C PRO A 391 11.29 7.68 4.04
N GLY A 392 11.06 7.33 2.76
CA GLY A 392 11.93 6.44 1.99
C GLY A 392 13.37 6.95 1.87
N LEU A 393 13.56 8.24 1.63
CA LEU A 393 14.89 8.87 1.58
C LEU A 393 15.62 8.77 2.93
N TYR A 394 14.90 8.98 4.04
CA TYR A 394 15.49 8.88 5.40
C TYR A 394 15.96 7.45 5.68
N LEU A 395 15.15 6.46 5.32
CA LEU A 395 15.52 5.06 5.46
C LEU A 395 16.74 4.72 4.62
N TYR A 396 16.78 5.16 3.36
CA TYR A 396 17.95 4.94 2.49
C TYR A 396 19.21 5.58 3.10
N ARG A 397 19.15 6.84 3.50
CA ARG A 397 20.29 7.55 4.11
C ARG A 397 20.75 6.88 5.42
N GLY A 398 19.81 6.35 6.21
CA GLY A 398 20.13 5.56 7.39
C GLY A 398 20.98 4.33 7.05
N PHE A 399 20.54 3.52 6.10
CA PHE A 399 21.27 2.32 5.66
C PHE A 399 22.60 2.66 4.95
N TYR A 400 22.63 3.69 4.13
CA TYR A 400 23.89 4.14 3.49
C TYR A 400 24.93 4.53 4.52
N ASN A 401 24.56 5.39 5.50
CA ASN A 401 25.48 5.84 6.56
C ASN A 401 25.90 4.69 7.49
N LEU A 402 25.02 3.71 7.71
CA LEU A 402 25.38 2.48 8.43
C LEU A 402 26.46 1.70 7.66
N GLY A 403 26.31 1.57 6.35
CA GLY A 403 27.25 0.85 5.47
C GLY A 403 28.64 1.49 5.42
N ILE A 404 28.75 2.82 5.52
CA ILE A 404 30.03 3.54 5.61
C ILE A 404 30.50 3.77 7.06
N MET A 405 29.91 3.06 8.03
CA MET A 405 30.26 3.10 9.47
C MET A 405 30.07 4.46 10.14
N SER A 406 29.26 5.35 9.58
CA SER A 406 28.88 6.64 10.18
C SER A 406 27.67 6.47 11.11
N LEU A 407 27.86 5.80 12.24
CA LEU A 407 26.79 5.31 13.12
C LEU A 407 25.90 6.41 13.71
N SER A 408 26.48 7.54 14.11
CA SER A 408 25.72 8.66 14.68
C SER A 408 24.77 9.30 13.66
N VAL A 409 25.23 9.46 12.42
CA VAL A 409 24.44 10.00 11.32
C VAL A 409 23.35 9.00 10.93
N ALA A 410 23.69 7.70 10.83
CA ALA A 410 22.73 6.64 10.56
C ALA A 410 21.61 6.61 11.61
N ALA A 411 21.97 6.67 12.90
CA ALA A 411 21.00 6.69 14.00
C ALA A 411 20.04 7.88 13.92
N SER A 412 20.53 9.07 13.56
CA SER A 412 19.70 10.27 13.37
C SER A 412 18.67 10.10 12.25
N TRP A 413 19.08 9.53 11.10
CA TRP A 413 18.17 9.26 9.98
C TRP A 413 17.12 8.20 10.33
N PHE A 414 17.52 7.12 11.02
CA PHE A 414 16.58 6.10 11.46
C PHE A 414 15.59 6.63 12.51
N ALA A 415 16.05 7.41 13.48
CA ALA A 415 15.17 8.01 14.48
C ALA A 415 14.12 8.91 13.83
N ALA A 416 14.52 9.77 12.89
CA ALA A 416 13.60 10.61 12.14
C ALA A 416 12.60 9.77 11.32
N ALA A 417 13.07 8.72 10.65
CA ALA A 417 12.22 7.82 9.87
C ALA A 417 11.17 7.10 10.76
N ILE A 418 11.58 6.56 11.90
CA ILE A 418 10.70 5.87 12.86
C ILE A 418 9.60 6.80 13.36
N LEU A 419 9.97 8.05 13.75
CA LEU A 419 9.01 9.03 14.22
C LEU A 419 7.98 9.41 13.14
N ILE A 420 8.40 9.56 11.87
CA ILE A 420 7.49 9.85 10.75
C ILE A 420 6.58 8.63 10.48
N ILE A 421 7.13 7.40 10.45
CA ILE A 421 6.37 6.17 10.24
C ILE A 421 5.29 5.99 11.32
N ALA A 422 5.59 6.32 12.56
CA ALA A 422 4.62 6.28 13.66
C ALA A 422 3.59 7.41 13.58
N ALA A 423 3.99 8.61 13.17
CA ALA A 423 3.12 9.78 13.09
C ALA A 423 2.01 9.64 12.04
N LEU A 424 2.30 9.00 10.90
CA LEU A 424 1.34 8.85 9.79
C LEU A 424 0.08 8.05 10.18
N PRO A 425 0.17 6.81 10.68
CA PRO A 425 -1.03 6.08 11.12
C PRO A 425 -1.71 6.75 12.31
N LEU A 426 -0.97 7.36 13.25
CA LEU A 426 -1.55 8.13 14.34
C LEU A 426 -2.43 9.28 13.83
N GLY A 427 -1.97 10.05 12.85
CA GLY A 427 -2.76 11.12 12.24
C GLY A 427 -4.07 10.59 11.63
N LEU A 428 -4.04 9.46 10.91
CA LEU A 428 -5.23 8.82 10.36
C LEU A 428 -6.18 8.30 11.45
N ILE A 429 -5.64 7.71 12.52
CA ILE A 429 -6.43 7.21 13.65
C ILE A 429 -7.14 8.36 14.34
N PHE A 430 -6.44 9.46 14.65
CA PHE A 430 -7.06 10.65 15.23
C PHE A 430 -8.14 11.25 14.32
N ALA A 431 -7.89 11.35 13.01
CA ALA A 431 -8.91 11.78 12.06
C ALA A 431 -10.16 10.88 12.13
N ARG A 432 -9.94 9.57 12.30
CA ARG A 432 -11.04 8.61 12.38
C ARG A 432 -11.78 8.70 13.72
N ILE A 433 -11.09 8.83 14.83
CA ILE A 433 -11.70 9.06 16.16
C ILE A 433 -12.59 10.31 16.15
N LEU A 434 -12.18 11.37 15.44
CA LEU A 434 -12.97 12.60 15.34
C LEU A 434 -14.22 12.44 14.47
N THR A 435 -14.15 11.60 13.41
CA THR A 435 -15.19 11.54 12.37
C THR A 435 -16.06 10.28 12.42
N ASP A 436 -15.68 9.26 13.21
CA ASP A 436 -16.34 7.96 13.28
C ASP A 436 -16.51 7.54 14.75
N LYS A 437 -17.76 7.58 15.24
CA LYS A 437 -18.06 7.27 16.64
C LYS A 437 -17.78 5.81 17.00
N THR A 438 -18.04 4.89 16.08
CA THR A 438 -17.86 3.45 16.33
C THR A 438 -16.38 3.07 16.46
N PHE A 439 -15.51 3.77 15.76
CA PHE A 439 -14.08 3.52 15.83
C PHE A 439 -13.40 3.88 17.17
N ARG A 440 -14.10 4.65 18.01
CA ARG A 440 -13.59 5.06 19.35
C ARG A 440 -13.49 3.89 20.32
N TYR A 441 -14.23 2.83 20.07
CA TYR A 441 -14.26 1.65 20.95
C TYR A 441 -13.32 0.56 20.41
N CYS A 442 -12.64 -0.14 21.32
CA CYS A 442 -11.96 -1.40 21.00
C CYS A 442 -13.04 -2.48 20.91
N THR A 443 -13.13 -3.13 19.78
CA THR A 443 -14.05 -4.25 19.54
C THR A 443 -13.24 -5.53 19.41
#